data_84935808765a70b1a6ec223d6ee18baa
#
_entry.id   84935808765a70b1a6ec223d6ee18baa
#
_cell.length_a   1.000
_cell.length_b   1.000
_cell.length_c   1.000
_cell.angle_alpha   90.00
_cell.angle_beta   90.00
_cell.angle_gamma   90.00
#
_symmetry.space_group_name_H-M   'P 1'
#
loop_
_entity.id
_entity.type
_entity.pdbx_description
1 polymer ?
#
loop_
_entity_poly.entity_id
_entity_poly.type
_entity_poly.pdbx_seq_one_letter_code
_entity_poly.pdbx_strand_id
1 'polypeptide(L)'
;MIKDELDLLIVEKKIISSRSKLKMIMRKITLCLLFLGAMNAVSAQKINLGKAAGIVSKGAKALTFTNEDAVKLSKESVDWMDKNNPVAGPKDPYTVRLNRLFGKHKSQDGLALNYKVYKVKDINAFACADGSVRVFSSLMDIMTDDEILAVIGHEIGHVKNQDTKDAIKSAYLKAAALDAASSASGTVAALNDSQIGQMANAFLDASHSKKQESEADTYSYDFMKANKYNVVGAYTAFKKLALLSEGSTQTGFQKMFNSHPDSEKRAQAIKKRAEKDGLWKDPGTVSIPKTKLTK
;
A
#
# COMPACT_ATOMS: atom_id res chain seq x y z
N MET A 1 63.67 -17.80 29.72
CA MET A 1 63.22 -19.16 29.44
C MET A 1 61.67 -19.27 29.47
N ILE A 2 60.96 -19.01 30.59
CA ILE A 2 59.48 -19.13 30.63
C ILE A 2 58.73 -18.08 29.77
N LYS A 3 59.29 -16.88 29.63
CA LYS A 3 58.67 -15.78 28.87
C LYS A 3 58.76 -16.03 27.36
N ASP A 4 59.86 -16.62 26.91
CA ASP A 4 60.07 -16.92 25.50
C ASP A 4 59.15 -18.05 24.99
N GLU A 5 58.89 -19.05 25.85
CA GLU A 5 57.88 -20.12 25.55
C GLU A 5 56.46 -19.59 25.47
N LEU A 6 56.10 -18.62 26.34
CA LEU A 6 54.77 -18.04 26.34
C LEU A 6 54.51 -17.19 25.08
N ASP A 7 55.53 -16.42 24.63
CA ASP A 7 55.45 -15.62 23.41
C ASP A 7 55.36 -16.51 22.16
N LEU A 8 56.07 -17.65 22.16
CA LEU A 8 55.99 -18.63 21.08
C LEU A 8 54.60 -19.27 20.97
N LEU A 9 53.98 -19.63 22.10
CA LEU A 9 52.61 -20.16 22.17
C LEU A 9 51.54 -19.15 21.71
N ILE A 10 51.73 -17.84 21.99
CA ILE A 10 50.84 -16.80 21.53
C ILE A 10 50.92 -16.61 20.00
N VAL A 11 52.13 -16.67 19.45
CA VAL A 11 52.37 -16.59 18.00
C VAL A 11 51.76 -17.80 17.29
N GLU A 12 51.94 -19.02 17.79
CA GLU A 12 51.34 -20.24 17.21
C GLU A 12 49.80 -20.17 17.23
N LYS A 13 49.17 -19.74 18.35
CA LYS A 13 47.72 -19.59 18.40
C LYS A 13 47.20 -18.53 17.40
N LYS A 14 47.93 -17.44 17.20
CA LYS A 14 47.59 -16.43 16.17
C LYS A 14 47.65 -16.96 14.76
N ILE A 15 48.70 -17.77 14.46
CA ILE A 15 48.89 -18.42 13.14
C ILE A 15 47.77 -19.43 12.87
N ILE A 16 47.43 -20.28 13.85
CA ILE A 16 46.35 -21.27 13.75
C ILE A 16 45.01 -20.58 13.52
N SER A 17 44.69 -19.49 14.28
CA SER A 17 43.49 -18.71 14.12
C SER A 17 43.41 -18.02 12.74
N SER A 18 44.52 -17.50 12.24
CA SER A 18 44.61 -16.89 10.91
C SER A 18 44.39 -17.94 9.79
N ARG A 19 44.99 -19.14 9.90
CA ARG A 19 44.79 -20.23 8.94
C ARG A 19 43.34 -20.74 8.92
N SER A 20 42.68 -20.82 10.08
CA SER A 20 41.26 -21.20 10.16
C SER A 20 40.35 -20.19 9.50
N LYS A 21 40.57 -18.89 9.73
CA LYS A 21 39.84 -17.79 9.06
C LYS A 21 40.06 -17.82 7.55
N LEU A 22 41.28 -18.04 7.09
CA LEU A 22 41.59 -18.12 5.65
C LEU A 22 40.91 -19.33 5.00
N LYS A 23 40.90 -20.51 5.65
CA LYS A 23 40.15 -21.69 5.17
C LYS A 23 38.64 -21.43 5.09
N MET A 24 38.06 -20.69 6.06
CA MET A 24 36.64 -20.33 6.06
C MET A 24 36.30 -19.34 4.93
N ILE A 25 37.18 -18.38 4.67
CA ILE A 25 37.05 -17.44 3.56
C ILE A 25 37.15 -18.14 2.21
N MET A 26 38.12 -19.00 2.04
CA MET A 26 38.29 -19.81 0.82
C MET A 26 37.09 -20.75 0.59
N ARG A 27 36.53 -21.37 1.61
CA ARG A 27 35.29 -22.16 1.49
C ARG A 27 34.10 -21.32 1.02
N LYS A 28 33.96 -20.08 1.54
CA LYS A 28 32.91 -19.18 1.09
C LYS A 28 33.10 -18.71 -0.35
N ILE A 29 34.35 -18.45 -0.76
CA ILE A 29 34.69 -18.09 -2.14
C ILE A 29 34.44 -19.26 -3.08
N THR A 30 34.82 -20.48 -2.71
CA THR A 30 34.56 -21.70 -3.50
C THR A 30 33.07 -21.99 -3.61
N LEU A 31 32.27 -21.73 -2.55
CA LEU A 31 30.83 -21.89 -2.57
C LEU A 31 30.17 -20.84 -3.48
N CYS A 32 30.67 -19.59 -3.46
CA CYS A 32 30.21 -18.55 -4.38
C CYS A 32 30.57 -18.83 -5.85
N LEU A 33 31.76 -19.37 -6.10
CA LEU A 33 32.17 -19.73 -7.46
C LEU A 33 31.42 -20.96 -7.99
N LEU A 34 31.05 -21.93 -7.12
CA LEU A 34 30.18 -23.05 -7.49
C LEU A 34 28.74 -22.56 -7.77
N PHE A 35 28.26 -21.55 -7.05
CA PHE A 35 26.95 -20.94 -7.31
C PHE A 35 26.93 -20.12 -8.60
N LEU A 36 28.02 -19.40 -8.93
CA LEU A 36 28.16 -18.70 -10.23
C LEU A 36 28.33 -19.71 -11.38
N GLY A 37 29.04 -20.83 -11.15
CA GLY A 37 29.17 -21.90 -12.15
C GLY A 37 27.87 -22.65 -12.42
N ALA A 38 27.01 -22.81 -11.40
CA ALA A 38 25.69 -23.42 -11.56
C ALA A 38 24.71 -22.49 -12.32
N MET A 39 24.88 -21.17 -12.25
CA MET A 39 24.10 -20.23 -13.06
C MET A 39 24.50 -20.22 -14.55
N ASN A 40 25.71 -20.65 -14.91
CA ASN A 40 26.11 -20.78 -16.32
C ASN A 40 25.78 -22.15 -16.93
N ALA A 41 25.34 -23.12 -16.11
CA ALA A 41 24.86 -24.43 -16.59
C ALA A 41 23.32 -24.47 -16.76
N VAL A 42 22.60 -23.37 -16.51
CA VAL A 42 21.24 -23.22 -17.01
C VAL A 42 21.37 -23.06 -18.50
N SER A 43 21.25 -24.20 -19.18
CA SER A 43 21.17 -24.43 -20.60
C SER A 43 20.78 -23.17 -21.36
N ALA A 44 21.47 -22.93 -22.48
CA ALA A 44 20.95 -22.18 -23.60
C ALA A 44 19.61 -22.80 -24.05
N GLN A 45 18.55 -22.64 -23.23
CA GLN A 45 17.19 -22.77 -23.68
C GLN A 45 17.06 -21.69 -24.75
N LYS A 46 16.95 -22.12 -25.98
CA LYS A 46 16.58 -21.29 -27.13
C LYS A 46 15.54 -20.33 -26.61
N ILE A 47 15.91 -19.05 -26.49
CA ILE A 47 14.96 -17.99 -26.15
C ILE A 47 13.91 -18.09 -27.22
N ASN A 48 12.73 -18.59 -26.86
CA ASN A 48 11.65 -18.74 -27.79
C ASN A 48 11.21 -17.33 -28.16
N LEU A 49 11.63 -16.85 -29.35
CA LEU A 49 11.29 -15.52 -29.84
C LEU A 49 9.79 -15.24 -29.75
N GLY A 50 8.93 -16.27 -29.81
CA GLY A 50 7.50 -16.16 -29.58
C GLY A 50 7.15 -15.71 -28.15
N LYS A 51 7.91 -16.16 -27.11
CA LYS A 51 7.72 -15.69 -25.74
C LYS A 51 8.21 -14.24 -25.54
N ALA A 52 9.32 -13.87 -26.19
CA ALA A 52 9.80 -12.49 -26.18
C ALA A 52 8.83 -11.54 -26.91
N ALA A 53 8.28 -11.97 -28.05
CA ALA A 53 7.22 -11.21 -28.74
C ALA A 53 5.95 -11.08 -27.90
N GLY A 54 5.58 -12.10 -27.11
CA GLY A 54 4.48 -12.04 -26.15
C GLY A 54 4.71 -11.03 -25.03
N ILE A 55 5.95 -10.89 -24.53
CA ILE A 55 6.31 -9.90 -23.50
C ILE A 55 6.29 -8.48 -24.10
N VAL A 56 6.77 -8.30 -25.33
CA VAL A 56 6.73 -7.00 -26.04
C VAL A 56 5.29 -6.59 -26.36
N SER A 57 4.43 -7.54 -26.78
CA SER A 57 3.02 -7.26 -27.02
C SER A 57 2.25 -6.92 -25.72
N LYS A 58 2.61 -7.53 -24.59
CA LYS A 58 2.08 -7.18 -23.27
C LYS A 58 2.53 -5.79 -22.82
N GLY A 59 3.77 -5.42 -23.09
CA GLY A 59 4.29 -4.06 -22.85
C GLY A 59 3.57 -3.00 -23.70
N ALA A 60 3.37 -3.27 -25.00
CA ALA A 60 2.64 -2.37 -25.88
C ALA A 60 1.17 -2.20 -25.47
N LYS A 61 0.50 -3.27 -25.01
CA LYS A 61 -0.89 -3.20 -24.50
C LYS A 61 -0.99 -2.40 -23.20
N ALA A 62 0.03 -2.44 -22.34
CA ALA A 62 0.11 -1.61 -21.14
C ALA A 62 0.14 -0.11 -21.49
N LEU A 63 0.70 0.28 -22.62
CA LEU A 63 0.72 1.67 -23.11
C LEU A 63 -0.67 2.19 -23.53
N THR A 64 -1.59 1.31 -23.88
CA THR A 64 -2.97 1.65 -24.30
C THR A 64 -3.99 1.59 -23.15
N PHE A 65 -3.58 1.41 -21.89
CA PHE A 65 -4.46 1.34 -20.73
C PHE A 65 -5.17 2.68 -20.51
N THR A 66 -6.49 2.69 -20.69
CA THR A 66 -7.32 3.90 -20.68
C THR A 66 -7.93 4.19 -19.30
N ASN A 67 -8.62 5.32 -19.14
CA ASN A 67 -9.40 5.61 -17.95
C ASN A 67 -10.60 4.65 -17.82
N GLU A 68 -11.21 4.31 -18.95
CA GLU A 68 -12.33 3.37 -19.03
C GLU A 68 -11.90 1.97 -18.57
N ASP A 69 -10.69 1.53 -18.95
CA ASP A 69 -10.12 0.28 -18.46
C ASP A 69 -9.91 0.32 -16.94
N ALA A 70 -9.41 1.44 -16.42
CA ALA A 70 -9.24 1.61 -14.97
C ALA A 70 -10.59 1.55 -14.23
N VAL A 71 -11.61 2.23 -14.71
CA VAL A 71 -12.97 2.23 -14.15
C VAL A 71 -13.55 0.82 -14.18
N LYS A 72 -13.48 0.12 -15.32
CA LYS A 72 -13.99 -1.25 -15.47
C LYS A 72 -13.31 -2.21 -14.50
N LEU A 73 -11.98 -2.24 -14.49
CA LEU A 73 -11.22 -3.15 -13.63
C LEU A 73 -11.37 -2.81 -12.14
N SER A 74 -11.48 -1.53 -11.79
CA SER A 74 -11.82 -1.10 -10.43
C SER A 74 -13.16 -1.67 -10.00
N LYS A 75 -14.18 -1.55 -10.86
CA LYS A 75 -15.52 -2.09 -10.58
C LYS A 75 -15.48 -3.62 -10.39
N GLU A 76 -14.83 -4.36 -11.27
CA GLU A 76 -14.70 -5.81 -11.17
C GLU A 76 -13.99 -6.22 -9.87
N SER A 77 -12.90 -5.51 -9.49
CA SER A 77 -12.17 -5.74 -8.25
C SER A 77 -13.04 -5.47 -7.02
N VAL A 78 -13.76 -4.36 -7.02
CA VAL A 78 -14.63 -3.97 -5.88
C VAL A 78 -15.84 -4.92 -5.77
N ASP A 79 -16.46 -5.32 -6.89
CA ASP A 79 -17.54 -6.30 -6.89
C ASP A 79 -17.06 -7.65 -6.32
N TRP A 80 -15.83 -8.05 -6.63
CA TRP A 80 -15.20 -9.24 -6.04
C TRP A 80 -14.95 -9.06 -4.53
N MET A 81 -14.39 -7.91 -4.13
CA MET A 81 -14.14 -7.61 -2.71
C MET A 81 -15.45 -7.54 -1.91
N ASP A 82 -16.50 -6.95 -2.46
CA ASP A 82 -17.82 -6.86 -1.83
C ASP A 82 -18.45 -8.24 -1.59
N LYS A 83 -18.17 -9.24 -2.46
CA LYS A 83 -18.62 -10.64 -2.29
C LYS A 83 -17.78 -11.40 -1.26
N ASN A 84 -16.49 -11.08 -1.16
CA ASN A 84 -15.53 -11.82 -0.35
C ASN A 84 -15.24 -11.19 1.02
N ASN A 85 -15.84 -10.03 1.34
CA ASN A 85 -15.74 -9.39 2.64
C ASN A 85 -17.11 -9.19 3.27
N PRO A 86 -17.22 -9.25 4.60
CA PRO A 86 -18.46 -8.92 5.29
C PRO A 86 -18.80 -7.44 5.14
N VAL A 87 -19.77 -7.10 4.30
CA VAL A 87 -20.24 -5.72 4.10
C VAL A 87 -21.27 -5.38 5.18
N ALA A 88 -21.11 -4.21 5.83
CA ALA A 88 -22.08 -3.69 6.80
C ALA A 88 -23.42 -3.38 6.13
N GLY A 89 -24.52 -3.90 6.66
CA GLY A 89 -25.86 -3.67 6.15
C GLY A 89 -26.34 -2.22 6.35
N PRO A 90 -27.48 -1.83 5.73
CA PRO A 90 -27.95 -0.42 5.76
C PRO A 90 -28.23 0.12 7.17
N LYS A 91 -28.63 -0.75 8.11
CA LYS A 91 -28.91 -0.37 9.51
C LYS A 91 -27.73 -0.59 10.46
N ASP A 92 -26.59 -1.07 9.95
CA ASP A 92 -25.40 -1.26 10.78
C ASP A 92 -24.87 0.10 11.24
N PRO A 93 -24.47 0.26 12.51
CA PRO A 93 -23.98 1.53 13.06
C PRO A 93 -22.83 2.15 12.25
N TYR A 94 -21.95 1.34 11.67
CA TYR A 94 -20.88 1.83 10.80
C TYR A 94 -21.43 2.46 9.52
N THR A 95 -22.40 1.82 8.86
CA THR A 95 -23.06 2.36 7.66
C THR A 95 -23.82 3.64 7.99
N VAL A 96 -24.55 3.67 9.11
CA VAL A 96 -25.26 4.88 9.57
C VAL A 96 -24.27 6.03 9.81
N ARG A 97 -23.15 5.76 10.50
CA ARG A 97 -22.11 6.76 10.73
C ARG A 97 -21.49 7.27 9.42
N LEU A 98 -21.13 6.36 8.52
CA LEU A 98 -20.53 6.72 7.23
C LEU A 98 -21.50 7.55 6.38
N ASN A 99 -22.77 7.17 6.31
CA ASN A 99 -23.80 7.93 5.59
C ASN A 99 -24.03 9.33 6.19
N ARG A 100 -23.95 9.49 7.49
CA ARG A 100 -24.04 10.79 8.15
C ARG A 100 -22.88 11.70 7.74
N LEU A 101 -21.68 11.18 7.59
CA LEU A 101 -20.48 11.92 7.22
C LEU A 101 -20.45 12.26 5.72
N PHE A 102 -20.72 11.28 4.88
CA PHE A 102 -20.53 11.35 3.43
C PHE A 102 -21.81 11.34 2.60
N GLY A 103 -23.00 11.28 3.21
CA GLY A 103 -24.27 11.22 2.48
C GLY A 103 -24.51 12.43 1.56
N LYS A 104 -23.94 13.59 1.86
CA LYS A 104 -23.96 14.80 1.02
C LYS A 104 -22.84 14.84 -0.03
N HIS A 105 -21.85 13.93 0.03
CA HIS A 105 -20.71 13.86 -0.88
C HIS A 105 -20.84 12.68 -1.85
N LYS A 106 -22.05 12.42 -2.35
CA LYS A 106 -22.30 11.39 -3.38
C LYS A 106 -21.71 11.74 -4.75
N SER A 107 -21.43 13.00 -4.97
CA SER A 107 -20.70 13.49 -6.14
C SER A 107 -19.64 14.48 -5.69
N GLN A 108 -18.39 14.21 -6.06
CA GLN A 108 -17.27 15.07 -5.72
C GLN A 108 -16.33 15.16 -6.91
N ASP A 109 -16.06 16.39 -7.38
CA ASP A 109 -15.17 16.66 -8.53
C ASP A 109 -15.48 15.83 -9.80
N GLY A 110 -16.75 15.61 -10.07
CA GLY A 110 -17.20 14.81 -11.22
C GLY A 110 -17.22 13.29 -10.98
N LEU A 111 -16.79 12.83 -9.80
CA LEU A 111 -16.84 11.42 -9.42
C LEU A 111 -18.18 11.11 -8.75
N ALA A 112 -18.90 10.10 -9.24
CA ALA A 112 -20.07 9.54 -8.57
C ALA A 112 -19.59 8.55 -7.50
N LEU A 113 -19.68 8.93 -6.22
CA LEU A 113 -19.09 8.15 -5.12
C LEU A 113 -20.11 7.21 -4.47
N ASN A 114 -19.66 6.00 -4.18
CA ASN A 114 -20.45 4.98 -3.50
C ASN A 114 -19.66 4.40 -2.31
N TYR A 115 -20.26 4.52 -1.13
CA TYR A 115 -19.60 4.22 0.14
C TYR A 115 -20.14 2.94 0.76
N LYS A 116 -19.24 2.02 1.17
CA LYS A 116 -19.59 0.86 2.01
C LYS A 116 -18.54 0.65 3.10
N VAL A 117 -18.92 -0.09 4.15
CA VAL A 117 -18.01 -0.48 5.22
C VAL A 117 -17.78 -1.99 5.17
N TYR A 118 -16.52 -2.40 5.21
CA TYR A 118 -16.13 -3.79 5.43
C TYR A 118 -15.92 -4.05 6.92
N LYS A 119 -16.60 -5.07 7.44
CA LYS A 119 -16.48 -5.48 8.85
C LYS A 119 -15.30 -6.42 9.04
N VAL A 120 -14.10 -5.87 8.96
CA VAL A 120 -12.83 -6.61 9.02
C VAL A 120 -11.90 -6.03 10.08
N LYS A 121 -10.91 -6.82 10.52
CA LYS A 121 -9.96 -6.42 11.57
C LYS A 121 -8.82 -5.55 11.06
N ASP A 122 -8.54 -5.59 9.77
CA ASP A 122 -7.50 -4.75 9.17
C ASP A 122 -7.88 -3.28 9.27
N ILE A 123 -6.89 -2.40 9.40
CA ILE A 123 -7.10 -0.95 9.37
C ILE A 123 -6.80 -0.48 7.97
N ASN A 124 -7.83 -0.05 7.24
CA ASN A 124 -7.67 0.48 5.89
C ASN A 124 -8.90 1.31 5.46
N ALA A 125 -8.69 2.13 4.44
CA ALA A 125 -9.71 2.69 3.57
C ALA A 125 -9.11 2.80 2.17
N PHE A 126 -9.94 2.80 1.14
CA PHE A 126 -9.50 3.02 -0.23
C PHE A 126 -10.62 3.57 -1.10
N ALA A 127 -10.25 4.26 -2.16
CA ALA A 127 -11.15 4.65 -3.22
C ALA A 127 -10.64 4.17 -4.59
N CYS A 128 -11.54 3.83 -5.48
CA CYS A 128 -11.24 3.30 -6.80
C CYS A 128 -11.71 4.22 -7.92
N ALA A 129 -11.15 4.03 -9.11
CA ALA A 129 -11.45 4.87 -10.29
C ALA A 129 -12.92 4.84 -10.72
N ASP A 130 -13.70 3.83 -10.32
CA ASP A 130 -15.14 3.74 -10.55
C ASP A 130 -15.99 4.54 -9.54
N GLY A 131 -15.36 5.27 -8.60
CA GLY A 131 -16.01 6.00 -7.53
C GLY A 131 -16.38 5.18 -6.30
N SER A 132 -16.02 3.92 -6.27
CA SER A 132 -16.21 3.07 -5.08
C SER A 132 -15.26 3.50 -3.96
N VAL A 133 -15.83 3.75 -2.75
CA VAL A 133 -15.09 4.02 -1.51
C VAL A 133 -15.41 2.93 -0.50
N ARG A 134 -14.39 2.30 0.04
CA ARG A 134 -14.52 1.26 1.06
C ARG A 134 -13.75 1.65 2.31
N VAL A 135 -14.42 1.57 3.45
CA VAL A 135 -13.84 1.91 4.76
C VAL A 135 -13.90 0.67 5.65
N PHE A 136 -12.81 0.34 6.30
CA PHE A 136 -12.79 -0.80 7.20
C PHE A 136 -13.30 -0.41 8.59
N SER A 137 -14.13 -1.26 9.20
CA SER A 137 -14.72 -0.98 10.51
C SER A 137 -13.68 -0.67 11.58
N SER A 138 -12.55 -1.33 11.54
CA SER A 138 -11.45 -1.13 12.48
C SER A 138 -10.81 0.25 12.38
N LEU A 139 -10.74 0.84 11.18
CA LEU A 139 -10.35 2.25 11.01
C LEU A 139 -11.38 3.17 11.69
N MET A 140 -12.67 2.90 11.51
CA MET A 140 -13.73 3.68 12.10
C MET A 140 -13.78 3.57 13.64
N ASP A 141 -13.32 2.45 14.21
CA ASP A 141 -13.26 2.25 15.67
C ASP A 141 -12.21 3.14 16.35
N ILE A 142 -11.12 3.44 15.66
CA ILE A 142 -10.00 4.23 16.22
C ILE A 142 -10.05 5.70 15.83
N MET A 143 -10.86 6.07 14.84
CA MET A 143 -10.91 7.43 14.30
C MET A 143 -12.18 8.18 14.69
N THR A 144 -12.02 9.47 14.97
CA THR A 144 -13.13 10.43 15.11
C THR A 144 -13.78 10.71 13.75
N ASP A 145 -14.88 11.43 13.75
CA ASP A 145 -15.58 11.80 12.52
C ASP A 145 -14.74 12.70 11.60
N ASP A 146 -14.04 13.69 12.18
CA ASP A 146 -13.15 14.58 11.42
C ASP A 146 -11.96 13.82 10.83
N GLU A 147 -11.42 12.84 11.57
CA GLU A 147 -10.34 11.98 11.08
C GLU A 147 -10.80 11.07 9.93
N ILE A 148 -12.02 10.51 10.02
CA ILE A 148 -12.60 9.71 8.91
C ILE A 148 -12.82 10.60 7.68
N LEU A 149 -13.33 11.81 7.86
CA LEU A 149 -13.51 12.80 6.78
C LEU A 149 -12.18 13.10 6.09
N ALA A 150 -11.12 13.28 6.86
CA ALA A 150 -9.78 13.52 6.33
C ALA A 150 -9.23 12.32 5.56
N VAL A 151 -9.31 11.10 6.10
CA VAL A 151 -8.83 9.89 5.44
C VAL A 151 -9.58 9.64 4.14
N ILE A 152 -10.91 9.70 4.14
CA ILE A 152 -11.68 9.49 2.90
C ILE A 152 -11.44 10.63 1.90
N GLY A 153 -11.28 11.87 2.37
CA GLY A 153 -10.87 12.99 1.52
C GLY A 153 -9.53 12.73 0.84
N HIS A 154 -8.57 12.13 1.55
CA HIS A 154 -7.28 11.72 1.00
C HIS A 154 -7.43 10.64 -0.08
N GLU A 155 -8.26 9.61 0.16
CA GLU A 155 -8.53 8.55 -0.82
C GLU A 155 -9.20 9.10 -2.09
N ILE A 156 -10.15 10.04 -1.96
CA ILE A 156 -10.74 10.74 -3.11
C ILE A 156 -9.68 11.55 -3.85
N GLY A 157 -8.71 12.13 -3.15
CA GLY A 157 -7.56 12.82 -3.72
C GLY A 157 -6.75 11.92 -4.67
N HIS A 158 -6.46 10.68 -4.28
CA HIS A 158 -5.78 9.70 -5.13
C HIS A 158 -6.58 9.37 -6.41
N VAL A 159 -7.91 9.25 -6.30
CA VAL A 159 -8.77 9.06 -7.50
C VAL A 159 -8.71 10.28 -8.40
N LYS A 160 -8.86 11.48 -7.82
CA LYS A 160 -8.83 12.76 -8.56
C LYS A 160 -7.51 12.95 -9.30
N ASN A 161 -6.40 12.60 -8.68
CA ASN A 161 -5.05 12.71 -9.24
C ASN A 161 -4.70 11.56 -10.20
N GLN A 162 -5.60 10.59 -10.39
CA GLN A 162 -5.41 9.37 -11.21
C GLN A 162 -4.35 8.39 -10.66
N ASP A 163 -3.94 8.52 -9.40
CA ASP A 163 -3.00 7.60 -8.76
C ASP A 163 -3.56 6.18 -8.69
N THR A 164 -4.87 6.05 -8.47
CA THR A 164 -5.58 4.75 -8.47
C THR A 164 -5.59 4.09 -9.85
N LYS A 165 -5.55 4.87 -10.94
CA LYS A 165 -5.38 4.33 -12.30
C LYS A 165 -4.03 3.66 -12.47
N ASP A 166 -2.96 4.29 -11.99
CA ASP A 166 -1.61 3.72 -12.06
C ASP A 166 -1.48 2.48 -11.18
N ALA A 167 -2.10 2.48 -10.00
CA ALA A 167 -2.16 1.34 -9.10
C ALA A 167 -2.90 0.15 -9.73
N ILE A 168 -4.10 0.36 -10.28
CA ILE A 168 -4.90 -0.71 -10.91
C ILE A 168 -4.24 -1.24 -12.18
N LYS A 169 -3.61 -0.37 -12.98
CA LYS A 169 -2.80 -0.77 -14.13
C LYS A 169 -1.64 -1.68 -13.71
N SER A 170 -0.91 -1.31 -12.67
CA SER A 170 0.18 -2.14 -12.13
C SER A 170 -0.33 -3.48 -11.60
N ALA A 171 -1.45 -3.48 -10.87
CA ALA A 171 -2.09 -4.69 -10.35
C ALA A 171 -2.57 -5.61 -11.50
N TYR A 172 -3.20 -5.04 -12.53
CA TYR A 172 -3.61 -5.77 -13.73
C TYR A 172 -2.42 -6.43 -14.44
N LEU A 173 -1.32 -5.71 -14.61
CA LEU A 173 -0.12 -6.26 -15.25
C LEU A 173 0.49 -7.41 -14.46
N LYS A 174 0.48 -7.33 -13.13
CA LYS A 174 0.92 -8.43 -12.26
C LYS A 174 0.01 -9.65 -12.40
N ALA A 175 -1.30 -9.47 -12.33
CA ALA A 175 -2.28 -10.56 -12.48
C ALA A 175 -2.22 -11.21 -13.88
N ALA A 176 -2.13 -10.41 -14.94
CA ALA A 176 -2.04 -10.89 -16.32
C ALA A 176 -0.70 -11.58 -16.63
N ALA A 177 0.39 -11.23 -15.95
CA ALA A 177 1.71 -11.88 -16.14
C ALA A 177 1.73 -13.33 -15.64
N LEU A 178 0.85 -13.69 -14.70
CA LEU A 178 0.74 -15.04 -14.15
C LEU A 178 0.05 -16.01 -15.11
N ASP A 179 -0.66 -15.51 -16.13
CA ASP A 179 -1.34 -16.33 -17.14
C ASP A 179 -0.82 -16.01 -18.55
N ALA A 180 0.12 -16.82 -19.01
CA ALA A 180 0.72 -16.66 -20.35
C ALA A 180 -0.25 -16.94 -21.50
N ALA A 181 -1.44 -17.49 -21.24
CA ALA A 181 -2.40 -17.91 -22.25
C ALA A 181 -3.43 -16.83 -22.65
N SER A 182 -3.67 -15.82 -21.78
CA SER A 182 -4.77 -14.85 -21.99
C SER A 182 -4.45 -13.63 -22.85
N SER A 183 -3.26 -13.54 -23.45
CA SER A 183 -2.70 -12.27 -23.98
C SER A 183 -2.74 -12.08 -25.51
N ALA A 184 -3.63 -12.76 -26.23
CA ALA A 184 -3.66 -12.70 -27.70
C ALA A 184 -4.54 -11.58 -28.30
N SER A 185 -5.42 -10.92 -27.53
CA SER A 185 -6.32 -9.88 -28.05
C SER A 185 -5.91 -8.45 -27.61
N GLY A 186 -6.11 -7.47 -28.50
CA GLY A 186 -5.73 -6.06 -28.33
C GLY A 186 -6.52 -5.27 -27.27
N THR A 187 -7.39 -5.91 -26.53
CA THR A 187 -8.22 -5.32 -25.43
C THR A 187 -7.78 -5.88 -24.09
N VAL A 188 -8.06 -5.14 -22.99
CA VAL A 188 -7.93 -5.67 -21.64
C VAL A 188 -8.70 -7.00 -21.58
N ALA A 189 -7.98 -8.12 -21.45
CA ALA A 189 -8.59 -9.44 -21.45
C ALA A 189 -9.47 -9.58 -20.20
N ALA A 190 -10.61 -10.27 -20.34
CA ALA A 190 -11.44 -10.63 -19.20
C ALA A 190 -10.63 -11.51 -18.24
N LEU A 191 -10.61 -11.12 -16.95
CA LEU A 191 -9.96 -11.88 -15.90
C LEU A 191 -10.92 -12.92 -15.33
N ASN A 192 -10.41 -14.08 -14.96
CA ASN A 192 -11.17 -15.05 -14.18
C ASN A 192 -11.26 -14.62 -12.70
N ASP A 193 -12.09 -15.26 -11.92
CA ASP A 193 -12.35 -14.89 -10.50
C ASP A 193 -11.07 -14.88 -9.64
N SER A 194 -10.17 -15.84 -9.83
CA SER A 194 -8.88 -15.90 -9.13
C SER A 194 -7.96 -14.74 -9.52
N GLN A 195 -7.92 -14.37 -10.79
CA GLN A 195 -7.12 -13.25 -11.29
C GLN A 195 -7.68 -11.91 -10.79
N ILE A 196 -9.00 -11.76 -10.73
CA ILE A 196 -9.64 -10.57 -10.16
C ILE A 196 -9.27 -10.45 -8.68
N GLY A 197 -9.33 -11.56 -7.92
CA GLY A 197 -8.91 -11.56 -6.51
C GLY A 197 -7.44 -11.20 -6.31
N GLN A 198 -6.55 -11.71 -7.16
CA GLN A 198 -5.12 -11.36 -7.13
C GLN A 198 -4.91 -9.88 -7.49
N MET A 199 -5.63 -9.36 -8.47
CA MET A 199 -5.58 -7.96 -8.85
C MET A 199 -6.11 -7.06 -7.73
N ALA A 200 -7.22 -7.41 -7.08
CA ALA A 200 -7.77 -6.69 -5.96
C ALA A 200 -6.78 -6.62 -4.78
N ASN A 201 -6.12 -7.72 -4.44
CA ASN A 201 -5.08 -7.74 -3.40
C ASN A 201 -3.86 -6.89 -3.81
N ALA A 202 -3.39 -7.01 -5.05
CA ALA A 202 -2.26 -6.23 -5.55
C ALA A 202 -2.56 -4.73 -5.59
N PHE A 203 -3.80 -4.33 -5.80
CA PHE A 203 -4.26 -2.94 -5.69
C PHE A 203 -4.19 -2.44 -4.24
N LEU A 204 -4.70 -3.23 -3.28
CA LEU A 204 -4.65 -2.88 -1.85
C LEU A 204 -3.21 -2.84 -1.29
N ASP A 205 -2.27 -3.56 -1.90
CA ASP A 205 -0.86 -3.58 -1.53
C ASP A 205 -0.02 -2.55 -2.32
N ALA A 206 -0.63 -1.80 -3.26
CA ALA A 206 0.07 -0.79 -4.03
C ALA A 206 0.48 0.39 -3.13
N SER A 207 1.72 0.86 -3.30
CA SER A 207 2.23 2.01 -2.56
C SER A 207 2.28 3.25 -3.43
N HIS A 208 1.98 4.39 -2.83
CA HIS A 208 2.05 5.70 -3.46
C HIS A 208 3.41 6.36 -3.25
N SER A 209 3.85 7.15 -4.22
CA SER A 209 5.05 7.97 -4.09
C SER A 209 4.80 9.13 -3.11
N LYS A 210 5.86 9.67 -2.50
CA LYS A 210 5.76 10.85 -1.60
C LYS A 210 5.08 12.05 -2.26
N LYS A 211 5.20 12.19 -3.58
CA LYS A 211 4.54 13.25 -4.33
C LYS A 211 3.04 13.02 -4.37
N GLN A 212 2.60 11.82 -4.75
CA GLN A 212 1.18 11.44 -4.77
C GLN A 212 0.54 11.61 -3.39
N GLU A 213 1.22 11.14 -2.32
CA GLU A 213 0.77 11.35 -0.95
C GLU A 213 0.58 12.84 -0.61
N SER A 214 1.55 13.69 -0.97
CA SER A 214 1.47 15.13 -0.71
C SER A 214 0.33 15.82 -1.50
N GLU A 215 0.07 15.37 -2.72
CA GLU A 215 -1.03 15.86 -3.56
C GLU A 215 -2.39 15.41 -3.00
N ALA A 216 -2.52 14.15 -2.56
CA ALA A 216 -3.71 13.62 -1.91
C ALA A 216 -3.97 14.30 -0.54
N ASP A 217 -2.93 14.58 0.25
CA ASP A 217 -3.04 15.34 1.51
C ASP A 217 -3.51 16.78 1.26
N THR A 218 -3.00 17.39 0.19
CA THR A 218 -3.42 18.74 -0.21
C THR A 218 -4.89 18.74 -0.56
N TYR A 219 -5.34 17.78 -1.35
CA TYR A 219 -6.76 17.63 -1.69
C TYR A 219 -7.62 17.39 -0.44
N SER A 220 -7.21 16.48 0.45
CA SER A 220 -7.93 16.20 1.70
C SER A 220 -8.10 17.47 2.55
N TYR A 221 -7.03 18.23 2.74
CA TYR A 221 -7.06 19.47 3.49
C TYR A 221 -8.01 20.49 2.85
N ASP A 222 -7.94 20.69 1.53
CA ASP A 222 -8.80 21.62 0.80
C ASP A 222 -10.27 21.19 0.84
N PHE A 223 -10.55 19.90 0.70
CA PHE A 223 -11.87 19.32 0.86
C PHE A 223 -12.45 19.62 2.26
N MET A 224 -11.68 19.39 3.31
CA MET A 224 -12.13 19.68 4.67
C MET A 224 -12.38 21.18 4.90
N LYS A 225 -11.46 22.03 4.43
CA LYS A 225 -11.57 23.49 4.53
C LYS A 225 -12.80 24.03 3.78
N ALA A 226 -13.00 23.61 2.54
CA ALA A 226 -14.12 24.03 1.69
C ALA A 226 -15.48 23.63 2.29
N ASN A 227 -15.54 22.48 2.96
CA ASN A 227 -16.75 21.98 3.62
C ASN A 227 -16.90 22.44 5.08
N LYS A 228 -16.01 23.31 5.57
CA LYS A 228 -16.00 23.82 6.96
C LYS A 228 -15.86 22.71 8.02
N TYR A 229 -15.18 21.62 7.68
CA TYR A 229 -14.80 20.59 8.62
C TYR A 229 -13.55 21.01 9.41
N ASN A 230 -13.30 20.37 10.55
CA ASN A 230 -12.12 20.64 11.34
C ASN A 230 -10.88 20.02 10.67
N VAL A 231 -10.07 20.86 10.00
CA VAL A 231 -8.85 20.43 9.30
C VAL A 231 -7.80 19.77 10.21
N VAL A 232 -7.87 20.02 11.54
CA VAL A 232 -6.99 19.37 12.52
C VAL A 232 -7.23 17.85 12.56
N GLY A 233 -8.41 17.38 12.14
CA GLY A 233 -8.71 15.97 11.96
C GLY A 233 -7.74 15.25 11.02
N ALA A 234 -7.23 15.91 9.97
CA ALA A 234 -6.20 15.34 9.11
C ALA A 234 -4.87 15.16 9.84
N TYR A 235 -4.47 16.12 10.66
CA TYR A 235 -3.28 16.00 11.51
C TYR A 235 -3.41 14.83 12.50
N THR A 236 -4.52 14.77 13.24
CA THR A 236 -4.71 13.74 14.27
C THR A 236 -4.85 12.35 13.67
N ALA A 237 -5.46 12.21 12.48
CA ALA A 237 -5.52 10.97 11.73
C ALA A 237 -4.11 10.44 11.42
N PHE A 238 -3.26 11.27 10.78
CA PHE A 238 -1.89 10.85 10.45
C PHE A 238 -1.03 10.62 11.70
N LYS A 239 -1.23 11.38 12.79
CA LYS A 239 -0.58 11.10 14.08
C LYS A 239 -0.96 9.72 14.64
N LYS A 240 -2.24 9.35 14.58
CA LYS A 240 -2.69 8.01 14.99
C LYS A 240 -2.08 6.91 14.13
N LEU A 241 -2.04 7.12 12.81
CA LEU A 241 -1.41 6.16 11.89
C LEU A 241 0.10 6.02 12.19
N ALA A 242 0.81 7.11 12.47
CA ALA A 242 2.22 7.07 12.88
C ALA A 242 2.41 6.27 14.18
N LEU A 243 1.60 6.53 15.22
CA LEU A 243 1.65 5.78 16.49
C LEU A 243 1.39 4.28 16.31
N LEU A 244 0.48 3.91 15.39
CA LEU A 244 0.22 2.50 15.06
C LEU A 244 1.43 1.86 14.39
N SER A 245 2.15 2.59 13.51
CA SER A 245 3.33 2.06 12.82
C SER A 245 4.49 1.78 13.78
N GLU A 246 4.65 2.58 14.82
CA GLU A 246 5.72 2.42 15.82
C GLU A 246 5.47 1.27 16.79
N GLY A 247 4.20 0.95 17.08
CA GLY A 247 3.80 0.00 18.14
C GLY A 247 3.37 -1.38 17.67
N SER A 248 3.23 -1.64 16.35
CA SER A 248 2.56 -2.83 15.87
C SER A 248 3.43 -3.78 15.04
N THR A 249 3.50 -5.04 15.51
CA THR A 249 4.00 -6.18 14.72
C THR A 249 2.88 -6.94 13.99
N GLN A 250 1.62 -6.47 14.07
CA GLN A 250 0.47 -7.16 13.50
C GLN A 250 0.33 -6.86 12.00
N THR A 251 0.16 -7.91 11.20
CA THR A 251 0.10 -7.87 9.73
C THR A 251 -1.03 -6.98 9.18
N GLY A 252 -2.16 -6.86 9.90
CA GLY A 252 -3.30 -6.06 9.47
C GLY A 252 -3.05 -4.53 9.50
N PHE A 253 -2.08 -4.07 10.29
CA PHE A 253 -1.69 -2.65 10.34
C PHE A 253 -0.66 -2.29 9.25
N GLN A 254 0.13 -3.26 8.79
CA GLN A 254 1.26 -3.00 7.88
C GLN A 254 0.80 -2.59 6.47
N LYS A 255 -0.36 -3.05 5.99
CA LYS A 255 -0.83 -2.74 4.64
C LYS A 255 -1.04 -1.24 4.42
N MET A 256 -1.77 -0.57 5.32
CA MET A 256 -2.01 0.87 5.22
C MET A 256 -0.72 1.70 5.32
N PHE A 257 0.26 1.27 6.15
CA PHE A 257 1.54 1.97 6.26
C PHE A 257 2.41 1.79 5.03
N ASN A 258 2.38 0.60 4.42
CA ASN A 258 3.13 0.31 3.21
C ASN A 258 2.57 1.06 2.00
N SER A 259 1.24 1.22 1.93
CA SER A 259 0.58 1.97 0.85
C SER A 259 0.70 3.50 1.04
N HIS A 260 0.71 4.00 2.29
CA HIS A 260 0.72 5.44 2.62
C HIS A 260 1.87 5.80 3.58
N PRO A 261 3.12 5.91 3.09
CA PRO A 261 4.30 6.12 3.93
C PRO A 261 4.38 7.52 4.55
N ASP A 262 5.31 7.65 5.52
CA ASP A 262 5.74 8.93 6.13
C ASP A 262 4.64 9.68 6.93
N SER A 263 3.70 8.97 7.59
CA SER A 263 2.53 9.55 8.29
C SER A 263 2.91 10.67 9.27
N GLU A 264 4.04 10.58 9.98
CA GLU A 264 4.49 11.66 10.88
C GLU A 264 4.84 12.94 10.15
N LYS A 265 5.59 12.85 9.04
CA LYS A 265 5.95 14.04 8.24
C LYS A 265 4.72 14.69 7.61
N ARG A 266 3.76 13.86 7.19
CA ARG A 266 2.48 14.30 6.63
C ARG A 266 1.68 15.04 7.67
N ALA A 267 1.59 14.53 8.90
CA ALA A 267 0.95 15.23 10.02
C ALA A 267 1.56 16.62 10.24
N GLN A 268 2.89 16.73 10.29
CA GLN A 268 3.58 18.02 10.47
C GLN A 268 3.32 18.99 9.31
N ALA A 269 3.23 18.52 8.08
CA ALA A 269 2.89 19.35 6.92
C ALA A 269 1.46 19.93 7.03
N ILE A 270 0.48 19.12 7.45
CA ILE A 270 -0.89 19.55 7.72
C ILE A 270 -0.92 20.59 8.84
N LYS A 271 -0.22 20.35 9.96
CA LYS A 271 -0.12 21.31 11.05
C LYS A 271 0.38 22.67 10.56
N LYS A 272 1.52 22.70 9.89
CA LYS A 272 2.12 23.93 9.34
C LYS A 272 1.16 24.68 8.42
N ARG A 273 0.38 23.96 7.60
CA ARG A 273 -0.62 24.54 6.72
C ARG A 273 -1.79 25.12 7.50
N ALA A 274 -2.30 24.41 8.51
CA ALA A 274 -3.39 24.86 9.35
C ALA A 274 -3.01 26.09 10.18
N GLU A 275 -1.75 26.16 10.68
CA GLU A 275 -1.19 27.33 11.35
C GLU A 275 -1.16 28.54 10.41
N LYS A 276 -0.64 28.37 9.19
CA LYS A 276 -0.60 29.43 8.16
C LYS A 276 -1.99 29.95 7.79
N ASP A 277 -2.96 29.07 7.74
CA ASP A 277 -4.34 29.42 7.39
C ASP A 277 -5.15 29.98 8.58
N GLY A 278 -4.57 30.02 9.79
CA GLY A 278 -5.27 30.46 11.02
C GLY A 278 -6.35 29.46 11.50
N LEU A 279 -6.26 28.21 11.04
CA LEU A 279 -7.23 27.13 11.35
C LEU A 279 -6.70 26.12 12.36
N TRP A 280 -5.46 26.29 12.81
CA TRP A 280 -4.87 25.39 13.80
C TRP A 280 -5.50 25.60 15.18
N LYS A 281 -5.94 24.49 15.76
CA LYS A 281 -6.30 24.39 17.18
C LYS A 281 -5.55 23.19 17.75
N ASP A 282 -4.81 23.40 18.82
CA ASP A 282 -4.05 22.30 19.44
C ASP A 282 -4.99 21.18 19.90
N PRO A 283 -4.88 19.98 19.35
CA PRO A 283 -5.72 18.86 19.76
C PRO A 283 -5.30 18.21 21.09
N GLY A 284 -4.21 18.70 21.72
CA GLY A 284 -3.59 18.05 22.85
C GLY A 284 -2.91 16.72 22.47
N THR A 285 -2.84 15.80 23.43
CA THR A 285 -2.22 14.49 23.23
C THR A 285 -3.07 13.60 22.34
N VAL A 286 -2.51 13.22 21.20
CA VAL A 286 -3.14 12.25 20.28
C VAL A 286 -2.84 10.85 20.77
N SER A 287 -3.87 10.04 20.97
CA SER A 287 -3.76 8.63 21.39
C SER A 287 -4.72 7.75 20.59
N ILE A 288 -4.40 6.47 20.54
CA ILE A 288 -5.28 5.47 19.92
C ILE A 288 -6.29 5.00 20.97
N PRO A 289 -7.59 5.07 20.69
CA PRO A 289 -8.61 4.56 21.60
C PRO A 289 -8.40 3.06 21.89
N LYS A 290 -8.60 2.65 23.15
CA LYS A 290 -8.64 1.23 23.51
C LYS A 290 -9.90 0.60 22.90
N THR A 291 -9.72 -0.17 21.85
CA THR A 291 -10.79 -0.90 21.16
C THR A 291 -10.59 -2.41 21.32
N LYS A 292 -11.51 -3.21 20.78
CA LYS A 292 -11.34 -4.68 20.71
C LYS A 292 -10.10 -5.10 19.91
N LEU A 293 -9.53 -4.20 19.12
CA LEU A 293 -8.34 -4.42 18.28
C LEU A 293 -7.03 -4.23 19.06
N THR A 294 -7.08 -3.46 20.16
CA THR A 294 -5.91 -3.12 20.99
C THR A 294 -5.84 -3.93 22.28
N LYS A 295 -6.70 -4.96 22.43
CA LYS A 295 -6.71 -5.90 23.56
C LYS A 295 -5.98 -7.19 23.25
#